data_1c04e15a9a398fc41f0fd2c92aa60d68
#
_entry.id   1c04e15a9a398fc41f0fd2c92aa60d68
#
_cell.length_a   1.000
_cell.length_b   1.000
_cell.length_c   1.000
_cell.angle_alpha   90.00
_cell.angle_beta   90.00
_cell.angle_gamma   90.00
#
_symmetry.space_group_name_H-M   'P 1'
#
loop_
_entity.id
_entity.type
_entity.pdbx_description
1 polymer ?
#
loop_
_entity_poly.entity_id
_entity_poly.type
_entity_poly.pdbx_seq_one_letter_code
_entity_poly.pdbx_strand_id
1 'polypeptide(L)'
;MRLDYQRFVDWADDKIVNYSTRVILTFLLVTAVFAVGLGGVSTEAGTQQFAEDIPAANALERIENEFLPVFSPSPGSTQLVQKDANVLSKQSLLAMLRAQEALEDRNDMYVSETSSAASVVAQTIDPSATTLEEQIIALERATGSEIRRAVRENADNPGFTGTLSNDFNRKAASASSTIGVVTHDLPQDVGGGGSGQSGDSPMTPIQNQAQRIIDA
;
A
#
# COMPACT_ATOMS: atom_id res chain seq x y z
N MET A 1 -27.37 -33.01 -40.94
CA MET A 1 -26.59 -34.14 -40.40
C MET A 1 -27.16 -34.49 -39.05
N ARG A 2 -27.92 -35.60 -38.91
CA ARG A 2 -28.29 -36.12 -37.60
C ARG A 2 -27.09 -36.92 -37.12
N LEU A 3 -26.38 -36.41 -36.14
CA LEU A 3 -25.35 -37.15 -35.42
C LEU A 3 -26.03 -38.34 -34.74
N ASP A 4 -25.56 -39.53 -35.04
CA ASP A 4 -26.09 -40.80 -34.52
C ASP A 4 -25.60 -40.99 -33.09
N TYR A 5 -26.25 -40.23 -32.17
CA TYR A 5 -25.88 -40.18 -30.76
C TYR A 5 -25.94 -41.57 -30.09
N GLN A 6 -26.85 -42.42 -30.53
CA GLN A 6 -27.01 -43.78 -29.96
C GLN A 6 -25.80 -44.65 -30.22
N ARG A 7 -25.23 -44.64 -31.43
CA ARG A 7 -24.01 -45.40 -31.71
C ARG A 7 -22.80 -44.98 -30.87
N PHE A 8 -22.71 -43.69 -30.57
CA PHE A 8 -21.63 -43.19 -29.73
C PHE A 8 -21.83 -43.60 -28.27
N VAL A 9 -23.06 -43.56 -27.77
CA VAL A 9 -23.40 -43.98 -26.41
C VAL A 9 -23.16 -45.48 -26.25
N ASP A 10 -23.63 -46.33 -27.16
CA ASP A 10 -23.44 -47.77 -27.12
C ASP A 10 -21.94 -48.16 -27.18
N TRP A 11 -21.16 -47.47 -28.01
CA TRP A 11 -19.70 -47.67 -28.04
C TRP A 11 -19.01 -47.27 -26.74
N ALA A 12 -19.42 -46.16 -26.16
CA ALA A 12 -18.86 -45.67 -24.89
C ALA A 12 -19.21 -46.62 -23.72
N ASP A 13 -20.47 -47.09 -23.67
CA ASP A 13 -20.96 -48.01 -22.66
C ASP A 13 -20.21 -49.37 -22.69
N ASP A 14 -20.05 -49.95 -23.90
CA ASP A 14 -19.30 -51.19 -24.10
C ASP A 14 -17.82 -51.05 -23.67
N LYS A 15 -17.19 -49.89 -23.90
CA LYS A 15 -15.83 -49.64 -23.45
C LYS A 15 -15.71 -49.41 -21.96
N ILE A 16 -16.66 -48.73 -21.34
CA ILE A 16 -16.67 -48.47 -19.90
C ILE A 16 -16.91 -49.77 -19.12
N VAL A 17 -17.84 -50.60 -19.56
CA VAL A 17 -18.18 -51.84 -18.90
C VAL A 17 -17.08 -52.89 -19.02
N ASN A 18 -16.60 -53.13 -20.25
CA ASN A 18 -15.61 -54.18 -20.52
C ASN A 18 -14.17 -53.82 -20.12
N TYR A 19 -13.86 -52.53 -19.99
CA TYR A 19 -12.51 -52.03 -19.65
C TYR A 19 -12.50 -51.03 -18.50
N SER A 20 -13.42 -51.21 -17.54
CA SER A 20 -13.62 -50.28 -16.41
C SER A 20 -12.33 -49.87 -15.69
N THR A 21 -11.43 -50.81 -15.44
CA THR A 21 -10.13 -50.53 -14.81
C THR A 21 -9.26 -49.61 -15.64
N ARG A 22 -9.26 -49.81 -16.97
CA ARG A 22 -8.47 -48.93 -17.88
C ARG A 22 -9.07 -47.55 -17.97
N VAL A 23 -10.38 -47.43 -18.01
CA VAL A 23 -11.10 -46.14 -18.03
C VAL A 23 -10.81 -45.37 -16.73
N ILE A 24 -10.90 -46.02 -15.57
CA ILE A 24 -10.56 -45.40 -14.28
C ILE A 24 -9.10 -44.94 -14.24
N LEU A 25 -8.17 -45.79 -14.72
CA LEU A 25 -6.75 -45.46 -14.73
C LEU A 25 -6.45 -44.27 -15.65
N THR A 26 -7.10 -44.21 -16.82
CA THR A 26 -6.97 -43.09 -17.77
C THR A 26 -7.54 -41.82 -17.15
N PHE A 27 -8.69 -41.90 -16.50
CA PHE A 27 -9.29 -40.74 -15.80
C PHE A 27 -8.40 -40.23 -14.67
N LEU A 28 -7.85 -41.13 -13.83
CA LEU A 28 -6.89 -40.79 -12.79
C LEU A 28 -5.62 -40.14 -13.36
N LEU A 29 -5.11 -40.64 -14.49
CA LEU A 29 -3.92 -40.08 -15.13
C LEU A 29 -4.20 -38.67 -15.67
N VAL A 30 -5.34 -38.46 -16.33
CA VAL A 30 -5.76 -37.14 -16.81
C VAL A 30 -5.94 -36.18 -15.64
N THR A 31 -6.61 -36.62 -14.58
CA THR A 31 -6.79 -35.79 -13.37
C THR A 31 -5.45 -35.42 -12.73
N ALA A 32 -4.50 -36.38 -12.68
CA ALA A 32 -3.16 -36.12 -12.14
C ALA A 32 -2.38 -35.08 -12.99
N VAL A 33 -2.49 -35.14 -14.32
CA VAL A 33 -1.89 -34.16 -15.23
C VAL A 33 -2.48 -32.77 -15.00
N PHE A 34 -3.81 -32.67 -14.84
CA PHE A 34 -4.45 -31.39 -14.50
C PHE A 34 -4.06 -30.90 -13.09
N ALA A 35 -3.97 -31.79 -12.11
CA ALA A 35 -3.55 -31.41 -10.76
C ALA A 35 -2.13 -30.86 -10.69
N VAL A 36 -1.19 -31.41 -11.48
CA VAL A 36 0.17 -30.90 -11.62
C VAL A 36 0.17 -29.53 -12.33
N GLY A 37 -0.71 -29.35 -13.35
CA GLY A 37 -0.87 -28.07 -14.03
C GLY A 37 -1.45 -26.96 -13.14
N LEU A 38 -2.36 -27.31 -12.20
CA LEU A 38 -2.92 -26.36 -11.24
C LEU A 38 -1.92 -25.93 -10.16
N GLY A 39 -0.91 -26.74 -9.86
CA GLY A 39 0.17 -26.38 -8.91
C GLY A 39 1.13 -25.30 -9.43
N GLY A 40 1.08 -24.98 -10.73
CA GLY A 40 1.85 -23.89 -11.36
C GLY A 40 1.05 -22.60 -11.56
N VAL A 41 -0.26 -22.60 -11.22
CA VAL A 41 -1.07 -21.38 -11.28
C VAL A 41 -0.85 -20.63 -9.96
N SER A 42 0.09 -19.68 -9.97
CA SER A 42 0.20 -18.73 -8.86
C SER A 42 -1.09 -17.92 -8.80
N THR A 43 -1.76 -17.97 -7.67
CA THR A 43 -2.93 -17.14 -7.34
C THR A 43 -2.59 -15.64 -7.24
N GLU A 44 -1.34 -15.26 -7.46
CA GLU A 44 -0.89 -13.87 -7.55
C GLU A 44 -1.33 -13.15 -8.84
N ALA A 45 -1.76 -13.89 -9.86
CA ALA A 45 -2.17 -13.30 -11.14
C ALA A 45 -3.57 -12.65 -11.14
N GLY A 46 -4.34 -12.75 -10.05
CA GLY A 46 -5.76 -12.40 -10.07
C GLY A 46 -6.08 -10.91 -9.94
N THR A 47 -5.27 -10.13 -9.27
CA THR A 47 -5.59 -8.72 -8.97
C THR A 47 -4.70 -7.72 -9.69
N GLN A 48 -3.47 -8.05 -10.00
CA GLN A 48 -2.54 -7.14 -10.69
C GLN A 48 -2.91 -6.89 -12.15
N GLN A 49 -3.36 -7.93 -12.89
CA GLN A 49 -3.78 -7.76 -14.29
C GLN A 49 -5.03 -6.89 -14.50
N PHE A 50 -5.89 -6.77 -13.47
CA PHE A 50 -7.05 -5.86 -13.52
C PHE A 50 -6.70 -4.43 -13.11
N ALA A 51 -5.51 -4.22 -12.57
CA ALA A 51 -5.05 -2.93 -12.06
C ALA A 51 -4.18 -2.14 -13.07
N GLU A 52 -3.67 -2.77 -14.13
CA GLU A 52 -2.72 -2.15 -15.07
C GLU A 52 -3.27 -0.91 -15.80
N ASP A 53 -4.60 -0.79 -15.97
CA ASP A 53 -5.24 0.34 -16.64
C ASP A 53 -5.92 1.34 -15.69
N ILE A 54 -5.80 1.16 -14.37
CA ILE A 54 -6.42 2.07 -13.40
C ILE A 54 -5.43 3.18 -13.04
N PRO A 55 -5.82 4.48 -13.12
CA PRO A 55 -4.95 5.59 -12.77
C PRO A 55 -4.34 5.51 -11.36
N ALA A 56 -5.04 4.86 -10.43
CA ALA A 56 -4.56 4.62 -9.06
C ALA A 56 -3.42 3.58 -9.00
N ALA A 57 -3.45 2.53 -9.83
CA ALA A 57 -2.37 1.53 -9.89
C ALA A 57 -1.10 2.11 -10.51
N ASN A 58 -1.24 2.89 -11.59
CA ASN A 58 -0.13 3.63 -12.19
C ASN A 58 0.46 4.67 -11.21
N ALA A 59 -0.38 5.24 -10.33
CA ALA A 59 0.10 6.14 -9.28
C ALA A 59 0.87 5.37 -8.21
N LEU A 60 0.42 4.19 -7.81
CA LEU A 60 1.09 3.32 -6.83
C LEU A 60 2.45 2.83 -7.37
N GLU A 61 2.48 2.34 -8.61
CA GLU A 61 3.73 1.91 -9.27
C GLU A 61 4.74 3.06 -9.38
N ARG A 62 4.28 4.28 -9.66
CA ARG A 62 5.15 5.47 -9.66
C ARG A 62 5.66 5.80 -8.27
N ILE A 63 4.85 5.63 -7.22
CA ILE A 63 5.27 5.80 -5.84
C ILE A 63 6.32 4.73 -5.47
N GLU A 64 6.08 3.47 -5.78
CA GLU A 64 7.02 2.37 -5.53
C GLU A 64 8.36 2.56 -6.28
N ASN A 65 8.32 3.08 -7.51
CA ASN A 65 9.53 3.36 -8.29
C ASN A 65 10.25 4.65 -7.86
N GLU A 66 9.55 5.62 -7.31
CA GLU A 66 10.09 6.92 -6.90
C GLU A 66 10.62 6.91 -5.46
N PHE A 67 10.06 6.05 -4.61
CA PHE A 67 10.47 5.88 -3.21
C PHE A 67 11.16 4.53 -3.01
N LEU A 68 12.28 4.53 -2.30
CA LEU A 68 13.01 3.30 -1.99
C LEU A 68 12.12 2.30 -1.22
N PRO A 69 12.32 0.96 -1.40
CA PRO A 69 11.44 -0.08 -0.85
C PRO A 69 11.44 -0.19 0.69
N VAL A 70 11.80 0.87 1.39
CA VAL A 70 11.79 0.95 2.86
C VAL A 70 10.35 1.01 3.40
N PHE A 71 9.38 1.35 2.55
CA PHE A 71 7.97 1.46 2.91
C PHE A 71 7.13 0.40 2.19
N SER A 72 7.19 -0.83 2.66
CA SER A 72 6.11 -1.79 2.36
C SER A 72 4.88 -1.35 3.16
N PRO A 73 3.71 -1.15 2.51
CA PRO A 73 2.48 -0.85 3.24
C PRO A 73 2.20 -1.96 4.25
N SER A 74 2.29 -1.63 5.55
CA SER A 74 1.83 -2.55 6.59
C SER A 74 0.31 -2.63 6.55
N PRO A 75 -0.29 -3.83 6.73
CA PRO A 75 -1.73 -3.93 6.96
C PRO A 75 -2.09 -3.02 8.14
N GLY A 76 -2.96 -2.03 7.92
CA GLY A 76 -3.33 -1.04 8.93
C GLY A 76 -2.56 0.28 8.85
N SER A 77 -1.93 0.62 7.73
CA SER A 77 -1.33 1.94 7.51
C SER A 77 -1.95 2.71 6.35
N THR A 78 -1.97 4.04 6.47
CA THR A 78 -2.31 4.97 5.39
C THR A 78 -1.08 5.78 5.01
N GLN A 79 -0.82 5.90 3.72
CA GLN A 79 0.27 6.72 3.19
C GLN A 79 -0.28 8.05 2.70
N LEU A 80 0.32 9.14 3.16
CA LEU A 80 0.05 10.51 2.74
C LEU A 80 1.13 10.93 1.74
N VAL A 81 0.78 11.08 0.48
CA VAL A 81 1.71 11.53 -0.57
C VAL A 81 1.55 13.02 -0.77
N GLN A 82 2.61 13.79 -0.52
CA GLN A 82 2.65 15.23 -0.75
C GLN A 82 3.58 15.53 -1.93
N LYS A 83 3.11 16.39 -2.84
CA LYS A 83 3.88 16.89 -3.97
C LYS A 83 3.85 18.43 -3.96
N ASP A 84 5.02 19.04 -4.15
CA ASP A 84 5.17 20.50 -4.19
C ASP A 84 6.47 20.85 -4.95
N ALA A 85 6.66 22.12 -5.27
CA ALA A 85 7.94 22.62 -5.80
C ALA A 85 9.12 22.31 -4.85
N ASN A 86 8.88 22.30 -3.53
CA ASN A 86 9.80 21.85 -2.50
C ASN A 86 9.03 21.42 -1.26
N VAL A 87 8.84 20.12 -1.08
CA VAL A 87 8.17 19.52 0.09
C VAL A 87 8.94 19.71 1.40
N LEU A 88 10.21 20.11 1.34
CA LEU A 88 11.04 20.42 2.50
C LEU A 88 11.03 21.93 2.83
N SER A 89 10.15 22.71 2.20
CA SER A 89 9.87 24.08 2.60
C SER A 89 9.12 24.12 3.93
N LYS A 90 9.27 25.21 4.71
CA LYS A 90 8.53 25.37 5.98
C LYS A 90 7.04 25.19 5.82
N GLN A 91 6.47 25.73 4.77
CA GLN A 91 5.04 25.66 4.49
C GLN A 91 4.58 24.23 4.20
N SER A 92 5.33 23.52 3.35
CA SER A 92 5.00 22.14 2.99
C SER A 92 5.19 21.17 4.17
N LEU A 93 6.24 21.34 4.99
CA LEU A 93 6.44 20.57 6.22
C LEU A 93 5.29 20.78 7.22
N LEU A 94 4.87 22.04 7.43
CA LEU A 94 3.70 22.35 8.28
C LEU A 94 2.41 21.75 7.71
N ALA A 95 2.21 21.77 6.41
CA ALA A 95 1.03 21.16 5.77
C ALA A 95 0.98 19.65 6.02
N MET A 96 2.13 18.94 5.95
CA MET A 96 2.20 17.52 6.26
C MET A 96 1.83 17.23 7.74
N LEU A 97 2.41 17.96 8.69
CA LEU A 97 2.11 17.74 10.12
C LEU A 97 0.64 18.04 10.43
N ARG A 98 0.07 19.10 9.87
CA ARG A 98 -1.34 19.44 10.06
C ARG A 98 -2.28 18.41 9.45
N ALA A 99 -1.91 17.82 8.30
CA ALA A 99 -2.66 16.72 7.72
C ALA A 99 -2.63 15.48 8.62
N GLN A 100 -1.48 15.16 9.23
CA GLN A 100 -1.35 14.07 10.20
C GLN A 100 -2.15 14.35 11.48
N GLU A 101 -2.08 15.58 12.02
CA GLU A 101 -2.85 16.02 13.18
C GLU A 101 -4.36 15.92 12.94
N ALA A 102 -4.84 16.37 11.78
CA ALA A 102 -6.25 16.27 11.41
C ALA A 102 -6.77 14.82 11.32
N LEU A 103 -5.88 13.86 11.05
CA LEU A 103 -6.22 12.43 11.11
C LEU A 103 -6.18 11.89 12.54
N GLU A 104 -5.19 12.30 13.33
CA GLU A 104 -5.04 11.88 14.73
C GLU A 104 -6.20 12.36 15.61
N ASP A 105 -6.69 13.57 15.39
CA ASP A 105 -7.85 14.16 16.09
C ASP A 105 -9.16 13.40 15.88
N ARG A 106 -9.18 12.47 14.94
CA ARG A 106 -10.36 11.67 14.61
C ARG A 106 -10.32 10.31 15.30
N ASN A 107 -11.11 10.17 16.34
CA ASN A 107 -11.22 8.91 17.09
C ASN A 107 -11.64 7.70 16.24
N ASP A 108 -12.38 7.94 15.16
CA ASP A 108 -12.83 6.92 14.22
C ASP A 108 -11.75 6.46 13.23
N MET A 109 -10.59 7.11 13.22
CA MET A 109 -9.43 6.74 12.41
C MET A 109 -8.48 5.79 13.13
N TYR A 110 -8.61 5.60 14.45
CA TYR A 110 -7.78 4.70 15.26
C TYR A 110 -6.27 4.91 15.04
N VAL A 111 -5.84 6.16 14.88
CA VAL A 111 -4.42 6.49 14.66
C VAL A 111 -3.61 6.14 15.89
N SER A 112 -2.57 5.33 15.73
CA SER A 112 -1.65 4.93 16.79
C SER A 112 -0.28 5.58 16.67
N GLU A 113 0.17 5.84 15.45
CA GLU A 113 1.48 6.43 15.19
C GLU A 113 1.47 7.19 13.86
N THR A 114 2.22 8.29 13.81
CA THR A 114 2.48 9.06 12.60
C THR A 114 3.98 9.25 12.40
N SER A 115 4.42 9.18 11.13
CA SER A 115 5.82 9.38 10.77
C SER A 115 5.92 10.12 9.44
N SER A 116 6.84 11.07 9.32
CA SER A 116 7.10 11.80 8.08
C SER A 116 8.47 12.51 8.12
N ALA A 117 8.94 12.97 6.95
CA ALA A 117 10.11 13.84 6.90
C ALA A 117 9.92 15.12 7.73
N ALA A 118 8.68 15.61 7.83
CA ALA A 118 8.36 16.80 8.62
C ALA A 118 8.57 16.56 10.11
N SER A 119 8.16 15.39 10.64
CA SER A 119 8.37 15.00 12.03
C SER A 119 9.87 14.92 12.37
N VAL A 120 10.66 14.30 11.49
CA VAL A 120 12.12 14.20 11.66
C VAL A 120 12.78 15.58 11.70
N VAL A 121 12.40 16.49 10.80
CA VAL A 121 12.93 17.86 10.77
C VAL A 121 12.53 18.62 12.03
N ALA A 122 11.28 18.52 12.47
CA ALA A 122 10.78 19.18 13.68
C ALA A 122 11.56 18.72 14.93
N GLN A 123 11.72 17.41 15.12
CA GLN A 123 12.46 16.82 16.23
C GLN A 123 13.97 17.13 16.19
N THR A 124 14.54 17.32 14.99
CA THR A 124 15.94 17.76 14.86
C THR A 124 16.11 19.22 15.32
N ILE A 125 15.08 20.07 15.11
CA ILE A 125 15.08 21.46 15.55
C ILE A 125 14.80 21.55 17.06
N ASP A 126 13.80 20.81 17.53
CA ASP A 126 13.43 20.69 18.93
C ASP A 126 13.25 19.22 19.33
N PRO A 127 14.29 18.60 19.94
CA PRO A 127 14.21 17.20 20.37
C PRO A 127 13.14 16.91 21.43
N SER A 128 12.58 17.93 22.07
CA SER A 128 11.51 17.78 23.07
C SER A 128 10.12 17.72 22.42
N ALA A 129 9.99 18.04 21.12
CA ALA A 129 8.74 18.02 20.38
C ALA A 129 8.34 16.58 20.02
N THR A 130 7.64 15.91 20.93
CA THR A 130 7.24 14.50 20.80
C THR A 130 5.84 14.31 20.22
N THR A 131 4.96 15.29 20.37
CA THR A 131 3.61 15.30 19.81
C THR A 131 3.55 16.09 18.51
N LEU A 132 2.51 15.86 17.67
CA LEU A 132 2.32 16.61 16.44
C LEU A 132 2.15 18.11 16.69
N GLU A 133 1.40 18.50 17.74
CA GLU A 133 1.24 19.90 18.14
C GLU A 133 2.59 20.55 18.47
N GLU A 134 3.43 19.90 19.28
CA GLU A 134 4.77 20.40 19.63
C GLU A 134 5.67 20.51 18.38
N GLN A 135 5.60 19.56 17.47
CA GLN A 135 6.34 19.56 16.20
C GLN A 135 5.88 20.71 15.28
N ILE A 136 4.58 20.98 15.21
CA ILE A 136 4.04 22.14 14.48
C ILE A 136 4.58 23.43 15.07
N ILE A 137 4.53 23.58 16.40
CA ILE A 137 5.05 24.75 17.11
C ILE A 137 6.56 24.93 16.86
N ALA A 138 7.33 23.83 16.89
CA ALA A 138 8.76 23.85 16.60
C ALA A 138 9.05 24.37 15.18
N LEU A 139 8.33 23.87 14.17
CA LEU A 139 8.46 24.35 12.79
C LEU A 139 7.96 25.78 12.60
N GLU A 140 6.89 26.19 13.27
CA GLU A 140 6.36 27.56 13.20
C GLU A 140 7.35 28.60 13.72
N ARG A 141 8.10 28.25 14.76
CA ARG A 141 9.15 29.11 15.34
C ARG A 141 10.45 29.09 14.55
N ALA A 142 10.72 27.99 13.84
CA ALA A 142 11.96 27.80 13.11
C ALA A 142 12.09 28.76 11.92
N THR A 143 13.31 29.22 11.72
CA THR A 143 13.69 29.97 10.52
C THR A 143 13.96 29.03 9.33
N GLY A 144 13.85 29.52 8.12
CA GLY A 144 14.17 28.71 6.94
C GLY A 144 15.64 28.23 6.90
N SER A 145 16.56 28.90 7.61
CA SER A 145 17.96 28.46 7.74
C SER A 145 18.10 27.27 8.68
N GLU A 146 17.35 27.24 9.78
CA GLU A 146 17.31 26.11 10.73
C GLU A 146 16.70 24.88 10.08
N ILE A 147 15.60 25.04 9.37
CA ILE A 147 14.98 23.95 8.60
C ILE A 147 15.98 23.35 7.59
N ARG A 148 16.62 24.18 6.75
CA ARG A 148 17.62 23.66 5.80
C ARG A 148 18.82 23.01 6.48
N ARG A 149 19.19 23.44 7.68
CA ARG A 149 20.25 22.80 8.48
C ARG A 149 19.76 21.41 8.93
N ALA A 150 18.59 21.31 9.54
CA ALA A 150 18.00 20.05 10.01
C ALA A 150 17.82 19.04 8.86
N VAL A 151 17.38 19.48 7.69
CA VAL A 151 17.31 18.63 6.47
C VAL A 151 18.69 18.09 6.10
N ARG A 152 19.74 18.91 6.11
CA ARG A 152 21.10 18.46 5.76
C ARG A 152 21.70 17.53 6.80
N GLU A 153 21.38 17.72 8.07
CA GLU A 153 21.80 16.84 9.18
C GLU A 153 21.19 15.44 9.02
N ASN A 154 19.97 15.35 8.51
CA ASN A 154 19.28 14.07 8.29
C ASN A 154 19.51 13.45 6.90
N ALA A 155 20.29 14.08 6.03
CA ALA A 155 20.49 13.62 4.65
C ALA A 155 21.18 12.24 4.54
N ASP A 156 21.82 11.76 5.57
CA ASP A 156 22.44 10.43 5.66
C ASP A 156 21.59 9.43 6.48
N ASN A 157 20.43 9.87 6.98
CA ASN A 157 19.50 9.03 7.72
C ASN A 157 18.55 8.30 6.72
N PRO A 158 18.61 6.95 6.61
CA PRO A 158 17.75 6.20 5.70
C PRO A 158 16.26 6.37 5.99
N GLY A 159 15.87 6.51 7.28
CA GLY A 159 14.48 6.75 7.67
C GLY A 159 13.94 8.10 7.19
N PHE A 160 14.81 9.10 7.03
CA PHE A 160 14.45 10.40 6.46
C PHE A 160 14.46 10.37 4.93
N THR A 161 15.57 9.91 4.33
CA THR A 161 15.72 9.92 2.87
C THR A 161 14.78 8.94 2.17
N GLY A 162 14.43 7.83 2.83
CA GLY A 162 13.44 6.88 2.32
C GLY A 162 12.01 7.42 2.23
N THR A 163 11.69 8.54 2.90
CA THR A 163 10.40 9.22 2.75
C THR A 163 10.38 10.26 1.64
N LEU A 164 11.51 10.52 0.99
CA LEU A 164 11.67 11.54 -0.03
C LEU A 164 11.83 10.93 -1.41
N SER A 165 11.38 11.64 -2.43
CA SER A 165 11.60 11.27 -3.82
C SER A 165 13.09 11.25 -4.22
N ASN A 166 13.42 10.50 -5.27
CA ASN A 166 14.79 10.30 -5.76
C ASN A 166 15.49 11.58 -6.23
N ASP A 167 14.74 12.68 -6.43
CA ASP A 167 15.27 14.00 -6.78
C ASP A 167 15.76 14.80 -5.56
N PHE A 168 15.77 14.20 -4.37
CA PHE A 168 16.24 14.85 -3.15
C PHE A 168 17.63 15.45 -3.33
N ASN A 169 17.71 16.74 -3.10
CA ASN A 169 18.95 17.50 -3.20
C ASN A 169 19.40 18.03 -1.84
N ARG A 170 20.37 17.36 -1.25
CA ARG A 170 20.95 17.73 0.08
C ARG A 170 21.44 19.18 0.13
N LYS A 171 22.10 19.68 -0.94
CA LYS A 171 22.67 21.04 -0.94
C LYS A 171 21.58 22.09 -0.93
N ALA A 172 20.57 21.91 -1.79
CA ALA A 172 19.42 22.79 -1.87
C ALA A 172 18.43 22.60 -0.71
N ALA A 173 18.50 21.49 -0.01
CA ALA A 173 17.49 21.02 0.95
C ALA A 173 16.10 21.01 0.31
N SER A 174 15.97 20.28 -0.80
CA SER A 174 14.75 20.23 -1.61
C SER A 174 14.46 18.82 -2.13
N ALA A 175 13.18 18.48 -2.23
CA ALA A 175 12.63 17.32 -2.92
C ALA A 175 11.26 17.70 -3.48
N SER A 176 10.83 17.05 -4.56
CA SER A 176 9.53 17.34 -5.19
C SER A 176 8.37 16.57 -4.56
N SER A 177 8.67 15.48 -3.87
CA SER A 177 7.64 14.65 -3.23
C SER A 177 8.13 14.04 -1.92
N THR A 178 7.18 13.80 -1.00
CA THR A 178 7.43 13.08 0.26
C THR A 178 6.25 12.20 0.62
N ILE A 179 6.53 11.18 1.44
CA ILE A 179 5.51 10.29 2.01
C ILE A 179 5.48 10.49 3.52
N GLY A 180 4.26 10.68 4.06
CA GLY A 180 3.96 10.49 5.46
C GLY A 180 3.26 9.16 5.67
N VAL A 181 3.48 8.51 6.80
CA VAL A 181 2.81 7.25 7.18
C VAL A 181 1.98 7.50 8.42
N VAL A 182 0.75 7.01 8.40
CA VAL A 182 -0.17 6.99 9.53
C VAL A 182 -0.53 5.54 9.80
N THR A 183 -0.19 5.04 10.99
CA THR A 183 -0.50 3.68 11.44
C THR A 183 -1.81 3.69 12.22
N HIS A 184 -2.66 2.71 11.98
CA HIS A 184 -3.96 2.56 12.61
C HIS A 184 -4.00 1.30 13.46
N ASP A 185 -4.44 1.41 14.71
CA ASP A 185 -4.68 0.28 15.61
C ASP A 185 -6.17 -0.09 15.57
N LEU A 186 -6.51 -0.91 14.58
CA LEU A 186 -7.89 -1.32 14.35
C LEU A 186 -8.34 -2.31 15.41
N PRO A 187 -9.51 -2.10 16.06
CA PRO A 187 -10.13 -3.10 16.92
C PRO A 187 -10.31 -4.43 16.18
N GLN A 188 -10.10 -5.57 16.87
CA GLN A 188 -10.16 -6.90 16.26
C GLN A 188 -11.53 -7.24 15.64
N ASP A 189 -12.59 -6.62 16.12
CA ASP A 189 -13.95 -6.72 15.61
C ASP A 189 -14.16 -5.98 14.28
N VAL A 190 -13.37 -4.94 14.02
CA VAL A 190 -13.36 -4.20 12.75
C VAL A 190 -12.34 -4.80 11.76
N GLY A 191 -11.23 -5.37 12.27
CA GLY A 191 -10.18 -6.02 11.47
C GLY A 191 -10.43 -7.50 11.15
N GLY A 192 -11.41 -8.13 11.82
CA GLY A 192 -11.69 -9.57 11.78
C GLY A 192 -12.58 -10.05 10.64
N GLY A 193 -12.67 -9.34 9.53
CA GLY A 193 -13.23 -9.86 8.29
C GLY A 193 -12.31 -10.93 7.73
N GLY A 194 -12.52 -12.20 8.20
CA GLY A 194 -11.84 -13.36 7.66
C GLY A 194 -11.94 -13.41 6.15
N SER A 195 -10.97 -14.06 5.54
CA SER A 195 -10.86 -14.45 4.15
C SER A 195 -12.15 -15.11 3.58
N GLY A 196 -13.20 -14.32 3.37
CA GLY A 196 -14.52 -14.79 2.97
C GLY A 196 -15.36 -13.68 2.34
N GLN A 197 -15.27 -13.53 1.03
CA GLN A 197 -16.38 -13.12 0.15
C GLN A 197 -16.88 -11.67 0.12
N SER A 198 -16.09 -10.68 0.53
CA SER A 198 -16.34 -9.31 0.06
C SER A 198 -14.97 -8.63 -0.07
N GLY A 199 -14.59 -8.24 -1.28
CA GLY A 199 -13.25 -7.78 -1.62
C GLY A 199 -12.84 -6.40 -1.05
N ASP A 200 -13.48 -5.92 0.01
CA ASP A 200 -13.14 -4.66 0.64
C ASP A 200 -12.26 -4.90 1.86
N SER A 201 -11.02 -4.41 1.77
CA SER A 201 -10.12 -4.34 2.93
C SER A 201 -10.79 -3.51 4.05
N PRO A 202 -10.62 -3.90 5.34
CA PRO A 202 -11.05 -3.08 6.48
C PRO A 202 -10.49 -1.65 6.45
N MET A 203 -9.40 -1.46 5.73
CA MET A 203 -8.77 -0.15 5.54
C MET A 203 -9.45 0.74 4.50
N THR A 204 -10.26 0.20 3.59
CA THR A 204 -10.90 0.97 2.53
C THR A 204 -11.74 2.16 3.05
N PRO A 205 -12.62 1.99 4.07
CA PRO A 205 -13.37 3.12 4.62
C PRO A 205 -12.47 4.16 5.28
N ILE A 206 -11.39 3.73 5.96
CA ILE A 206 -10.41 4.62 6.61
C ILE A 206 -9.66 5.44 5.56
N GLN A 207 -9.17 4.81 4.50
CA GLN A 207 -8.47 5.49 3.41
C GLN A 207 -9.37 6.50 2.69
N ASN A 208 -10.62 6.13 2.41
CA ASN A 208 -11.61 7.04 1.82
C ASN A 208 -11.94 8.22 2.74
N GLN A 209 -11.92 8.01 4.05
CA GLN A 209 -12.16 9.08 5.03
C GLN A 209 -10.94 9.98 5.15
N ALA A 210 -9.73 9.42 5.20
CA ALA A 210 -8.47 10.18 5.19
C ALA A 210 -8.40 11.11 3.97
N GLN A 211 -8.74 10.61 2.78
CA GLN A 211 -8.78 11.42 1.57
C GLN A 211 -9.74 12.62 1.72
N ARG A 212 -10.95 12.40 2.23
CA ARG A 212 -11.93 13.49 2.43
C ARG A 212 -11.45 14.54 3.44
N ILE A 213 -10.69 14.16 4.46
CA ILE A 213 -10.15 15.08 5.47
C ILE A 213 -9.05 15.96 4.85
N ILE A 214 -8.21 15.38 4.00
CA ILE A 214 -7.09 16.09 3.36
C ILE A 214 -7.58 17.04 2.26
N ASP A 215 -8.67 16.70 1.56
CA ASP A 215 -9.24 17.49 0.47
C ASP A 215 -10.15 18.64 0.98
N ALA A 216 -10.45 18.75 2.28
CA ALA A 216 -11.32 19.76 2.88
C ALA A 216 -10.55 21.00 3.33
#